data_2d8526f32290cbdbdfcdfeeaed652a34
#
_entry.id   2d8526f32290cbdbdfcdfeeaed652a34
#
_cell.length_a   1.000
_cell.length_b   1.000
_cell.length_c   1.000
_cell.angle_alpha   90.00
_cell.angle_beta   90.00
_cell.angle_gamma   90.00
#
_symmetry.space_group_name_H-M   'P 1'
#
loop_
_entity.id
_entity.type
_entity.pdbx_description
1 polymer ?
#
loop_
_entity_poly.entity_id
_entity_poly.type
_entity_poly.pdbx_seq_one_letter_code
_entity_poly.pdbx_strand_id
1 'polypeptide(L)'
;MSEWQKFGEMIAEECRLLNELGAAAHALTGALVANDAEAIEAAERRVEARRVLHGTAYAQRIAMQRRGFGKLTLAQVCAYAPPPLRRSFYGVAHELETSRLSLTMTVSNNKSLILAGMERLARTVAVLQRAGTEQTGTYRRRGVVPPPDGSVIVSRRA
;
A
#
# COMPACT_ATOMS: atom_id res chain seq x y z
N MET A 1 35.42 -14.61 9.19
CA MET A 1 34.23 -13.99 9.80
C MET A 1 33.45 -15.07 10.54
N SER A 2 33.14 -14.87 11.83
CA SER A 2 32.39 -15.87 12.60
C SER A 2 30.93 -15.94 12.14
N GLU A 3 30.24 -17.07 12.40
CA GLU A 3 28.79 -17.18 12.10
C GLU A 3 27.95 -16.12 12.80
N TRP A 4 28.35 -15.76 14.02
CA TRP A 4 27.72 -14.68 14.79
C TRP A 4 27.87 -13.32 14.13
N GLN A 5 29.04 -13.01 13.56
CA GLN A 5 29.23 -11.76 12.83
C GLN A 5 28.35 -11.69 11.59
N LYS A 6 28.33 -12.77 10.80
CA LYS A 6 27.44 -12.84 9.62
C LYS A 6 25.97 -12.70 9.99
N PHE A 7 25.54 -13.35 11.06
CA PHE A 7 24.15 -13.25 11.52
C PHE A 7 23.83 -11.83 11.99
N GLY A 8 24.73 -11.15 12.69
CA GLY A 8 24.59 -9.77 13.10
C GLY A 8 24.44 -8.80 11.92
N GLU A 9 25.28 -8.97 10.88
CA GLU A 9 25.19 -8.20 9.65
C GLU A 9 23.85 -8.40 8.94
N MET A 10 23.33 -9.61 8.90
CA MET A 10 22.02 -9.91 8.29
C MET A 10 20.85 -9.29 9.04
N ILE A 11 20.90 -9.28 10.39
CA ILE A 11 19.85 -8.58 11.19
C ILE A 11 19.94 -7.06 10.96
N ALA A 12 21.14 -6.50 10.94
CA ALA A 12 21.33 -5.07 10.70
C ALA A 12 20.85 -4.65 9.30
N GLU A 13 21.12 -5.47 8.29
CA GLU A 13 20.64 -5.22 6.93
C GLU A 13 19.11 -5.34 6.83
N GLU A 14 18.50 -6.35 7.46
CA GLU A 14 17.03 -6.47 7.54
C GLU A 14 16.43 -5.23 8.21
N CYS A 15 17.01 -4.77 9.32
CA CYS A 15 16.55 -3.59 10.04
C CYS A 15 16.63 -2.32 9.16
N ARG A 16 17.75 -2.13 8.46
CA ARG A 16 17.94 -1.03 7.52
C ARG A 16 16.87 -1.03 6.42
N LEU A 17 16.64 -2.17 5.78
CA LEU A 17 15.64 -2.31 4.71
C LEU A 17 14.21 -2.15 5.22
N LEU A 18 13.93 -2.59 6.45
CA LEU A 18 12.64 -2.38 7.10
C LEU A 18 12.38 -0.89 7.37
N ASN A 19 13.39 -0.16 7.82
CA ASN A 19 13.31 1.29 8.04
C ASN A 19 13.08 2.04 6.71
N GLU A 20 13.74 1.62 5.63
CA GLU A 20 13.50 2.18 4.29
C GLU A 20 12.09 1.88 3.77
N LEU A 21 11.57 0.68 4.03
CA LEU A 21 10.19 0.33 3.72
C LEU A 21 9.20 1.17 4.52
N GLY A 22 9.48 1.39 5.82
CA GLY A 22 8.69 2.27 6.68
C GLY A 22 8.65 3.72 6.16
N ALA A 23 9.80 4.26 5.75
CA ALA A 23 9.89 5.59 5.16
C ALA A 23 9.09 5.69 3.84
N ALA A 24 9.15 4.68 2.98
CA ALA A 24 8.37 4.63 1.75
C ALA A 24 6.86 4.55 2.04
N ALA A 25 6.44 3.75 3.02
CA ALA A 25 5.04 3.65 3.43
C ALA A 25 4.53 4.98 4.03
N HIS A 26 5.37 5.70 4.76
CA HIS A 26 5.02 7.02 5.30
C HIS A 26 4.90 8.08 4.20
N ALA A 27 5.77 8.04 3.18
CA ALA A 27 5.63 8.90 1.99
C ALA A 27 4.31 8.65 1.25
N LEU A 28 3.86 7.38 1.17
CA LEU A 28 2.54 7.04 0.62
C LEU A 28 1.41 7.66 1.47
N THR A 29 1.53 7.67 2.80
CA THR A 29 0.56 8.36 3.66
C THR A 29 0.40 9.83 3.27
N GLY A 30 1.53 10.53 3.08
CA GLY A 30 1.52 11.94 2.67
C GLY A 30 0.84 12.17 1.32
N ALA A 31 1.12 11.34 0.33
CA ALA A 31 0.52 11.38 -0.99
C ALA A 31 -1.00 11.12 -0.95
N LEU A 32 -1.44 10.15 -0.15
CA LEU A 32 -2.86 9.83 0.06
C LEU A 32 -3.62 10.99 0.73
N VAL A 33 -3.03 11.62 1.73
CA VAL A 33 -3.59 12.79 2.41
C VAL A 33 -3.69 13.98 1.46
N ALA A 34 -2.67 14.22 0.64
CA ALA A 34 -2.68 15.27 -0.38
C ALA A 34 -3.62 14.97 -1.55
N ASN A 35 -4.09 13.73 -1.68
CA ASN A 35 -4.89 13.25 -2.82
C ASN A 35 -4.21 13.52 -4.17
N ASP A 36 -2.89 13.34 -4.21
CA ASP A 36 -2.05 13.54 -5.40
C ASP A 36 -1.82 12.19 -6.10
N ALA A 37 -2.48 12.00 -7.24
CA ALA A 37 -2.47 10.72 -7.95
C ALA A 37 -1.05 10.32 -8.44
N GLU A 38 -0.26 11.28 -8.94
CA GLU A 38 1.10 11.01 -9.42
C GLU A 38 2.03 10.66 -8.25
N ALA A 39 1.91 11.39 -7.14
CA ALA A 39 2.66 11.10 -5.92
C ALA A 39 2.27 9.74 -5.31
N ILE A 40 0.98 9.37 -5.33
CA ILE A 40 0.50 8.05 -4.88
C ILE A 40 1.16 6.95 -5.71
N GLU A 41 1.07 7.03 -7.03
CA GLU A 41 1.65 6.02 -7.93
C GLU A 41 3.17 5.89 -7.75
N ALA A 42 3.88 7.01 -7.61
CA ALA A 42 5.31 7.01 -7.36
C ALA A 42 5.67 6.40 -6.00
N ALA A 43 4.88 6.68 -4.96
CA ALA A 43 5.07 6.14 -3.62
C ALA A 43 4.77 4.63 -3.58
N GLU A 44 3.71 4.16 -4.24
CA GLU A 44 3.38 2.74 -4.36
C GLU A 44 4.52 1.93 -5.01
N ARG A 45 5.08 2.42 -6.11
CA ARG A 45 6.24 1.79 -6.76
C ARG A 45 7.43 1.69 -5.80
N ARG A 46 7.68 2.73 -4.98
CA ARG A 46 8.77 2.70 -3.98
C ARG A 46 8.49 1.69 -2.87
N VAL A 47 7.28 1.65 -2.35
CA VAL A 47 6.86 0.68 -1.32
C VAL A 47 7.07 -0.74 -1.84
N GLU A 48 6.61 -1.05 -3.06
CA GLU A 48 6.76 -2.38 -3.64
C GLU A 48 8.23 -2.77 -3.83
N ALA A 49 9.06 -1.87 -4.35
CA ALA A 49 10.49 -2.11 -4.52
C ALA A 49 11.17 -2.40 -3.16
N ARG A 50 10.85 -1.64 -2.11
CA ARG A 50 11.43 -1.84 -0.76
C ARG A 50 10.87 -3.10 -0.09
N ARG A 51 9.60 -3.44 -0.31
CA ARG A 51 8.99 -4.67 0.17
C ARG A 51 9.72 -5.91 -0.35
N VAL A 52 10.04 -5.94 -1.64
CA VAL A 52 10.79 -7.05 -2.27
C VAL A 52 12.19 -7.19 -1.65
N LEU A 53 12.92 -6.09 -1.49
CA LEU A 53 14.27 -6.11 -0.90
C LEU A 53 14.23 -6.58 0.56
N HIS A 54 13.34 -6.02 1.37
CA HIS A 54 13.17 -6.45 2.76
C HIS A 54 12.75 -7.93 2.85
N GLY A 55 11.82 -8.38 2.01
CA GLY A 55 11.37 -9.78 1.97
C GLY A 55 12.52 -10.74 1.69
N THR A 56 13.43 -10.37 0.79
CA THR A 56 14.64 -11.15 0.48
C THR A 56 15.58 -11.23 1.67
N ALA A 57 15.89 -10.10 2.31
CA ALA A 57 16.77 -10.05 3.49
C ALA A 57 16.17 -10.84 4.67
N TYR A 58 14.88 -10.68 4.92
CA TYR A 58 14.14 -11.45 5.93
C TYR A 58 14.25 -12.96 5.68
N ALA A 59 14.01 -13.41 4.44
CA ALA A 59 14.09 -14.83 4.09
C ALA A 59 15.51 -15.38 4.29
N GLN A 60 16.53 -14.63 3.91
CA GLN A 60 17.94 -15.00 4.09
C GLN A 60 18.30 -15.12 5.58
N ARG A 61 17.89 -14.15 6.39
CA ARG A 61 18.12 -14.20 7.85
C ARG A 61 17.41 -15.39 8.48
N ILE A 62 16.15 -15.66 8.14
CA ILE A 62 15.39 -16.81 8.65
C ILE A 62 16.08 -18.13 8.24
N ALA A 63 16.56 -18.26 7.00
CA ALA A 63 17.26 -19.43 6.54
C ALA A 63 18.56 -19.68 7.33
N MET A 64 19.34 -18.62 7.58
CA MET A 64 20.55 -18.71 8.40
C MET A 64 20.23 -19.03 9.85
N GLN A 65 19.21 -18.38 10.42
CA GLN A 65 18.75 -18.64 11.78
C GLN A 65 18.37 -20.12 11.97
N ARG A 66 17.59 -20.67 11.05
CA ARG A 66 17.17 -22.07 11.11
C ARG A 66 18.34 -23.04 10.99
N ARG A 67 19.32 -22.72 10.13
CA ARG A 67 20.52 -23.56 9.92
C ARG A 67 21.45 -23.54 11.13
N GLY A 68 21.72 -22.35 11.69
CA GLY A 68 22.68 -22.18 12.77
C GLY A 68 22.10 -22.39 14.18
N PHE A 69 20.81 -22.06 14.36
CA PHE A 69 20.18 -22.00 15.69
C PHE A 69 18.87 -22.79 15.79
N GLY A 70 18.50 -23.51 14.73
CA GLY A 70 17.30 -24.35 14.72
C GLY A 70 16.00 -23.55 14.83
N LYS A 71 15.13 -23.93 15.75
CA LYS A 71 13.80 -23.32 15.95
C LYS A 71 13.79 -22.15 16.96
N LEU A 72 14.94 -21.69 17.40
CA LEU A 72 15.02 -20.58 18.35
C LEU A 72 14.44 -19.30 17.73
N THR A 73 13.73 -18.53 18.54
CA THR A 73 13.28 -17.17 18.15
C THR A 73 14.47 -16.21 18.09
N LEU A 74 14.33 -15.06 17.41
CA LEU A 74 15.40 -14.07 17.35
C LEU A 74 15.84 -13.64 18.75
N ALA A 75 14.91 -13.40 19.67
CA ALA A 75 15.20 -13.03 21.05
C ALA A 75 16.03 -14.10 21.78
N GLN A 76 15.70 -15.38 21.58
CA GLN A 76 16.46 -16.49 22.14
C GLN A 76 17.87 -16.57 21.53
N VAL A 77 18.00 -16.41 20.21
CA VAL A 77 19.32 -16.35 19.56
C VAL A 77 20.17 -15.22 20.13
N CYS A 78 19.60 -14.03 20.33
CA CYS A 78 20.30 -12.90 20.97
C CYS A 78 20.76 -13.22 22.39
N ALA A 79 19.99 -14.00 23.16
CA ALA A 79 20.36 -14.41 24.52
C ALA A 79 21.58 -15.36 24.52
N TYR A 80 21.73 -16.19 23.50
CA TYR A 80 22.87 -17.09 23.33
C TYR A 80 24.10 -16.46 22.68
N ALA A 81 24.00 -15.21 22.22
CA ALA A 81 25.11 -14.52 21.61
C ALA A 81 26.32 -14.37 22.58
N PRO A 82 27.56 -14.44 22.06
CA PRO A 82 28.76 -14.20 22.86
C PRO A 82 28.67 -12.87 23.62
N PRO A 83 29.18 -12.78 24.86
CA PRO A 83 29.05 -11.59 25.72
C PRO A 83 29.38 -10.26 25.02
N PRO A 84 30.47 -10.14 24.23
CA PRO A 84 30.81 -8.88 23.58
C PRO A 84 29.79 -8.45 22.50
N LEU A 85 29.05 -9.40 21.90
CA LEU A 85 28.08 -9.13 20.84
C LEU A 85 26.65 -9.00 21.37
N ARG A 86 26.37 -9.51 22.56
CA ARG A 86 25.02 -9.64 23.11
C ARG A 86 24.27 -8.31 23.17
N ARG A 87 24.93 -7.26 23.66
CA ARG A 87 24.31 -5.92 23.76
C ARG A 87 23.92 -5.37 22.39
N SER A 88 24.79 -5.51 21.40
CA SER A 88 24.51 -5.08 20.02
C SER A 88 23.35 -5.85 19.41
N PHE A 89 23.31 -7.17 19.56
CA PHE A 89 22.21 -8.02 19.07
C PHE A 89 20.86 -7.65 19.66
N TYR A 90 20.80 -7.42 20.99
CA TYR A 90 19.57 -6.98 21.64
C TYR A 90 19.12 -5.61 21.13
N GLY A 91 20.06 -4.67 20.92
CA GLY A 91 19.76 -3.34 20.38
C GLY A 91 19.11 -3.43 19.00
N VAL A 92 19.74 -4.15 18.07
CA VAL A 92 19.22 -4.29 16.71
C VAL A 92 17.91 -5.10 16.67
N ALA A 93 17.78 -6.15 17.50
CA ALA A 93 16.54 -6.92 17.58
C ALA A 93 15.38 -6.07 18.11
N HIS A 94 15.63 -5.21 19.09
CA HIS A 94 14.64 -4.27 19.62
C HIS A 94 14.24 -3.22 18.56
N GLU A 95 15.21 -2.65 17.86
CA GLU A 95 14.97 -1.72 16.76
C GLU A 95 14.12 -2.36 15.67
N LEU A 96 14.45 -3.61 15.27
CA LEU A 96 13.70 -4.36 14.27
C LEU A 96 12.22 -4.52 14.68
N GLU A 97 11.96 -4.87 15.93
CA GLU A 97 10.59 -5.04 16.44
C GLU A 97 9.83 -3.70 16.48
N THR A 98 10.47 -2.64 16.95
CA THR A 98 9.89 -1.29 16.95
C THR A 98 9.54 -0.82 15.55
N SER A 99 10.43 -1.03 14.58
CA SER A 99 10.23 -0.67 13.18
C SER A 99 9.08 -1.49 12.55
N ARG A 100 8.94 -2.77 12.91
CA ARG A 100 7.83 -3.62 12.45
C ARG A 100 6.49 -3.12 12.96
N LEU A 101 6.41 -2.77 14.25
CA LEU A 101 5.19 -2.20 14.83
C LEU A 101 4.81 -0.87 14.16
N SER A 102 5.79 0.02 13.99
CA SER A 102 5.59 1.29 13.30
C SER A 102 5.10 1.11 11.86
N LEU A 103 5.72 0.20 11.10
CA LEU A 103 5.28 -0.12 9.75
C LEU A 103 3.84 -0.66 9.73
N THR A 104 3.50 -1.56 10.65
CA THR A 104 2.14 -2.13 10.76
C THR A 104 1.10 -1.03 10.98
N MET A 105 1.38 -0.08 11.85
CA MET A 105 0.49 1.08 12.08
C MET A 105 0.36 1.95 10.83
N THR A 106 1.47 2.26 10.16
CA THR A 106 1.47 3.06 8.93
C THR A 106 0.67 2.39 7.82
N VAL A 107 0.84 1.09 7.62
CA VAL A 107 0.08 0.31 6.61
C VAL A 107 -1.41 0.29 6.95
N SER A 108 -1.78 0.13 8.23
CA SER A 108 -3.17 0.19 8.67
C SER A 108 -3.81 1.57 8.38
N ASN A 109 -3.08 2.64 8.67
CA ASN A 109 -3.53 4.00 8.37
C ASN A 109 -3.71 4.21 6.85
N ASN A 110 -2.75 3.79 6.03
CA ASN A 110 -2.85 3.88 4.59
C ASN A 110 -4.06 3.13 4.04
N LYS A 111 -4.32 1.91 4.55
CA LYS A 111 -5.53 1.16 4.19
C LYS A 111 -6.80 1.93 4.51
N SER A 112 -6.89 2.54 5.68
CA SER A 112 -8.06 3.35 6.09
C SER A 112 -8.25 4.58 5.19
N LEU A 113 -7.17 5.26 4.81
CA LEU A 113 -7.21 6.41 3.89
C LEU A 113 -7.68 5.99 2.49
N ILE A 114 -7.20 4.88 1.97
CA ILE A 114 -7.62 4.34 0.67
C ILE A 114 -9.11 4.00 0.70
N LEU A 115 -9.60 3.31 1.72
CA LEU A 115 -11.02 2.95 1.84
C LEU A 115 -11.90 4.20 1.90
N ALA A 116 -11.53 5.20 2.70
CA ALA A 116 -12.26 6.48 2.78
C ALA A 116 -12.26 7.24 1.45
N GLY A 117 -11.15 7.21 0.71
CA GLY A 117 -11.06 7.78 -0.64
C GLY A 117 -11.98 7.08 -1.63
N MET A 118 -12.01 5.75 -1.62
CA MET A 118 -12.91 4.96 -2.47
C MET A 118 -14.39 5.24 -2.18
N GLU A 119 -14.78 5.32 -0.91
CA GLU A 119 -16.16 5.68 -0.54
C GLU A 119 -16.55 7.08 -1.01
N ARG A 120 -15.63 8.05 -0.90
CA ARG A 120 -15.85 9.41 -1.38
C ARG A 120 -16.07 9.42 -2.89
N LEU A 121 -15.22 8.73 -3.63
CA LEU A 121 -15.31 8.59 -5.08
C LEU A 121 -16.65 7.94 -5.49
N ALA A 122 -17.04 6.85 -4.86
CA ALA A 122 -18.31 6.18 -5.13
C ALA A 122 -19.52 7.11 -4.92
N ARG A 123 -19.51 7.89 -3.83
CA ARG A 123 -20.56 8.90 -3.58
C ARG A 123 -20.59 9.98 -4.66
N THR A 124 -19.45 10.49 -5.08
CA THR A 124 -19.36 11.51 -6.14
C THR A 124 -19.89 10.96 -7.47
N VAL A 125 -19.51 9.75 -7.85
CA VAL A 125 -20.02 9.11 -9.06
C VAL A 125 -21.54 8.93 -9.02
N ALA A 126 -22.10 8.50 -7.88
CA ALA A 126 -23.54 8.34 -7.71
C ALA A 126 -24.30 9.68 -7.85
N VAL A 127 -23.75 10.79 -7.34
CA VAL A 127 -24.33 12.12 -7.51
C VAL A 127 -24.31 12.56 -8.97
N LEU A 128 -23.19 12.36 -9.68
CA LEU A 128 -23.06 12.71 -11.10
C LEU A 128 -24.01 11.89 -11.98
N GLN A 129 -24.20 10.61 -11.69
CA GLN A 129 -25.14 9.76 -12.40
C GLN A 129 -26.58 10.22 -12.23
N ARG A 130 -27.00 10.61 -11.00
CA ARG A 130 -28.32 11.17 -10.75
C ARG A 130 -28.55 12.49 -11.49
N ALA A 131 -27.58 13.41 -11.41
CA ALA A 131 -27.66 14.70 -12.12
C ALA A 131 -27.75 14.50 -13.64
N GLY A 132 -27.00 13.56 -14.21
CA GLY A 132 -27.07 13.21 -15.64
C GLY A 132 -28.43 12.63 -16.05
N THR A 133 -29.07 11.81 -15.23
CA THR A 133 -30.40 11.25 -15.52
C THR A 133 -31.52 12.30 -15.40
N GLU A 134 -31.41 13.27 -14.48
CA GLU A 134 -32.36 14.36 -14.36
C GLU A 134 -32.31 15.33 -15.55
N GLN A 135 -31.12 15.62 -16.07
CA GLN A 135 -30.99 16.47 -17.28
C GLN A 135 -31.55 15.80 -18.53
N THR A 136 -31.34 14.50 -18.72
CA THR A 136 -31.93 13.78 -19.84
C THR A 136 -33.47 13.67 -19.74
N GLY A 137 -34.01 13.60 -18.51
CA GLY A 137 -35.46 13.62 -18.27
C GLY A 137 -36.10 14.98 -18.62
N THR A 138 -35.41 16.10 -18.38
CA THR A 138 -35.93 17.46 -18.68
C THR A 138 -35.90 17.77 -20.19
N TYR A 139 -34.94 17.28 -20.92
CA TYR A 139 -34.89 17.39 -22.38
C TYR A 139 -35.95 16.56 -23.09
N ARG A 140 -36.34 15.41 -22.57
CA ARG A 140 -37.46 14.60 -23.12
C ARG A 140 -38.82 15.25 -22.92
N ARG A 141 -39.02 16.08 -21.89
CA ARG A 141 -40.33 16.75 -21.63
C ARG A 141 -40.56 18.01 -22.46
N ARG A 142 -39.54 18.63 -23.07
CA ARG A 142 -39.67 19.84 -23.85
C ARG A 142 -39.65 19.67 -25.38
N GLY A 143 -39.54 18.44 -25.89
CA GLY A 143 -39.24 18.22 -27.30
C GLY A 143 -40.24 17.42 -28.11
N VAL A 144 -41.46 17.16 -27.64
CA VAL A 144 -42.49 16.55 -28.46
C VAL A 144 -43.63 17.56 -28.60
N VAL A 145 -43.49 18.49 -29.53
CA VAL A 145 -44.64 19.10 -30.22
C VAL A 145 -45.16 18.03 -31.16
N PRO A 146 -46.36 17.48 -30.99
CA PRO A 146 -46.94 16.55 -31.99
C PRO A 146 -47.01 17.30 -33.33
N PRO A 147 -46.63 16.68 -34.45
CA PRO A 147 -46.80 17.30 -35.75
C PRO A 147 -48.28 17.62 -35.97
N PRO A 148 -48.61 18.78 -36.60
CA PRO A 148 -49.99 19.07 -36.93
C PRO A 148 -50.52 17.96 -37.84
N ASP A 149 -51.69 17.46 -37.49
CA ASP A 149 -52.44 16.50 -38.31
C ASP A 149 -52.47 16.95 -39.77
N GLY A 150 -51.86 16.17 -40.67
CA GLY A 150 -52.08 16.39 -42.11
C GLY A 150 -50.88 16.32 -43.06
N SER A 151 -49.76 15.70 -42.75
CA SER A 151 -48.75 15.42 -43.77
C SER A 151 -48.55 13.93 -44.02
N VAL A 152 -49.25 13.43 -45.02
CA VAL A 152 -49.01 12.12 -45.62
C VAL A 152 -47.73 12.21 -46.44
N ILE A 153 -46.64 11.63 -45.95
CA ILE A 153 -45.42 11.47 -46.73
C ILE A 153 -45.58 10.18 -47.57
N VAL A 154 -45.90 10.36 -48.86
CA VAL A 154 -45.84 9.29 -49.85
C VAL A 154 -44.38 9.10 -50.26
N SER A 155 -43.73 8.10 -49.79
CA SER A 155 -42.42 7.67 -50.30
C SER A 155 -42.61 6.90 -51.60
N ARG A 156 -42.32 7.52 -52.77
CA ARG A 156 -42.11 6.81 -54.02
C ARG A 156 -40.72 6.22 -54.04
N ARG A 157 -40.63 4.88 -54.11
CA ARG A 157 -39.46 4.18 -54.61
C ARG A 157 -39.51 4.19 -56.14
N ALA A 158 -38.43 4.62 -56.78
CA ALA A 158 -38.01 4.26 -58.13
C ALA A 158 -36.61 3.65 -58.01
#